data_6b48427398ac3988eeb67d6d5f1f96c4
#
_entry.id   6b48427398ac3988eeb67d6d5f1f96c4
#
_cell.length_a   1.000
_cell.length_b   1.000
_cell.length_c   1.000
_cell.angle_alpha   90.00
_cell.angle_beta   90.00
_cell.angle_gamma   90.00
#
_symmetry.space_group_name_H-M   'P 1'
#
loop_
_entity.id
_entity.type
_entity.pdbx_description
1 polymer ?
#
loop_
_entity_poly.entity_id
_entity_poly.type
_entity_poly.pdbx_seq_one_letter_code
_entity_poly.pdbx_strand_id
1 'polypeptide(L)'
;MLVTLVPLFDKSMKVSAYSLFSQKKNFLLNPALLGTGQNDGAAVIDGLEVIQAIGIDTLSPGTDVFVPVSNIAIFSDIESQCRVPHERLVLLFDNMILNEKVYIDRLSQLKLEGYKLAIRKLPVSSYETSKEILNLMNYIIIDSKKVDVKKAKIYFGALYPKIK
;
A
#
# COMPACT_ATOMS: atom_id res chain seq x y z
N MET A 1 -15.56 -10.86 -10.23
CA MET A 1 -14.42 -10.18 -9.58
C MET A 1 -13.26 -11.15 -9.53
N LEU A 2 -12.07 -10.75 -9.94
CA LEU A 2 -10.84 -11.54 -9.81
C LEU A 2 -10.00 -10.93 -8.70
N VAL A 3 -9.52 -11.78 -7.79
CA VAL A 3 -8.65 -11.38 -6.67
C VAL A 3 -7.31 -12.06 -6.83
N THR A 4 -6.24 -11.30 -6.72
CA THR A 4 -4.86 -11.80 -6.79
C THR A 4 -4.11 -11.38 -5.55
N LEU A 5 -3.44 -12.32 -4.90
CA LEU A 5 -2.51 -12.07 -3.81
C LEU A 5 -1.08 -12.16 -4.36
N VAL A 6 -0.35 -11.06 -4.30
CA VAL A 6 1.05 -10.98 -4.73
C VAL A 6 1.95 -11.04 -3.51
N PRO A 7 2.86 -12.03 -3.40
CA PRO A 7 3.74 -12.13 -2.24
C PRO A 7 4.75 -10.98 -2.20
N LEU A 8 4.97 -10.46 -1.01
CA LEU A 8 6.00 -9.47 -0.70
C LEU A 8 7.09 -10.15 0.12
N PHE A 9 8.33 -9.91 -0.25
CA PHE A 9 9.50 -10.54 0.37
C PHE A 9 10.20 -9.58 1.32
N ASP A 10 10.67 -10.10 2.44
CA ASP A 10 11.50 -9.36 3.38
C ASP A 10 12.99 -9.25 2.94
N LYS A 11 13.80 -8.63 3.78
CA LYS A 11 15.25 -8.47 3.56
C LYS A 11 16.01 -9.81 3.46
N SER A 12 15.38 -10.92 3.86
CA SER A 12 15.93 -12.28 3.84
C SER A 12 15.34 -13.12 2.71
N MET A 13 14.58 -12.50 1.80
CA MET A 13 13.88 -13.15 0.68
C MET A 13 12.83 -14.18 1.12
N LYS A 14 12.28 -14.01 2.32
CA LYS A 14 11.13 -14.79 2.79
C LYS A 14 9.84 -14.02 2.56
N VAL A 15 8.75 -14.72 2.22
CA VAL A 15 7.44 -14.10 2.13
C VAL A 15 7.05 -13.56 3.51
N SER A 16 6.80 -12.27 3.58
CA SER A 16 6.50 -11.54 4.82
C SER A 16 5.09 -10.98 4.85
N ALA A 17 4.48 -10.79 3.68
CA ALA A 17 3.14 -10.26 3.52
C ALA A 17 2.60 -10.54 2.12
N TYR A 18 1.34 -10.17 1.89
CA TYR A 18 0.72 -10.22 0.57
C TYR A 18 0.11 -8.87 0.20
N SER A 19 0.26 -8.47 -1.07
CA SER A 19 -0.47 -7.35 -1.63
C SER A 19 -1.71 -7.86 -2.36
N LEU A 20 -2.86 -7.33 -1.97
CA LEU A 20 -4.15 -7.67 -2.56
C LEU A 20 -4.40 -6.80 -3.80
N PHE A 21 -4.73 -7.44 -4.90
CA PHE A 21 -5.25 -6.78 -6.09
C PHE A 21 -6.63 -7.31 -6.42
N SER A 22 -7.60 -6.42 -6.45
CA SER A 22 -8.97 -6.72 -6.85
C SER A 22 -9.23 -6.14 -8.23
N GLN A 23 -9.75 -6.95 -9.14
CA GLN A 23 -10.16 -6.53 -10.47
C GLN A 23 -11.67 -6.71 -10.60
N LYS A 24 -12.40 -5.60 -10.65
CA LYS A 24 -13.86 -5.60 -10.85
C LYS A 24 -14.25 -5.87 -12.30
N LYS A 25 -13.38 -5.54 -13.27
CA LYS A 25 -13.60 -5.73 -14.71
C LYS A 25 -12.59 -6.70 -15.29
N ASN A 26 -13.01 -7.51 -16.23
CA ASN A 26 -12.14 -8.47 -16.92
C ASN A 26 -11.32 -7.75 -18.01
N PHE A 27 -10.11 -7.35 -17.71
CA PHE A 27 -9.19 -6.71 -18.65
C PHE A 27 -8.79 -7.61 -19.82
N LEU A 28 -8.88 -8.93 -19.67
CA LEU A 28 -8.59 -9.87 -20.76
C LEU A 28 -9.60 -9.77 -21.90
N LEU A 29 -10.82 -9.34 -21.60
CA LEU A 29 -11.88 -9.13 -22.59
C LEU A 29 -11.88 -7.73 -23.19
N ASN A 30 -11.24 -6.74 -22.53
CA ASN A 30 -11.18 -5.37 -23.03
C ASN A 30 -9.87 -4.70 -22.64
N PRO A 31 -8.78 -4.88 -23.43
CA PRO A 31 -7.49 -4.27 -23.17
C PRO A 31 -7.49 -2.73 -23.14
N ALA A 32 -8.46 -2.07 -23.77
CA ALA A 32 -8.61 -0.61 -23.73
C ALA A 32 -8.92 -0.06 -22.33
N LEU A 33 -9.34 -0.92 -21.40
CA LEU A 33 -9.55 -0.56 -19.99
C LEU A 33 -8.27 -0.61 -19.15
N LEU A 34 -7.16 -1.08 -19.71
CA LEU A 34 -5.85 -1.02 -19.08
C LEU A 34 -5.40 0.44 -19.00
N GLY A 35 -5.47 1.02 -17.82
CA GLY A 35 -5.03 2.40 -17.55
C GLY A 35 -6.14 3.44 -17.47
N THR A 36 -7.33 3.16 -17.88
CA THR A 36 -8.48 3.98 -17.49
C THR A 36 -9.04 3.45 -16.17
N GLY A 37 -8.44 3.86 -15.06
CA GLY A 37 -9.13 3.82 -13.79
C GLY A 37 -10.39 4.69 -13.92
N GLN A 38 -11.48 4.12 -14.38
CA GLN A 38 -12.78 4.71 -14.13
C GLN A 38 -12.97 4.62 -12.61
N ASN A 39 -12.51 5.64 -11.93
CA ASN A 39 -12.98 5.98 -10.63
C ASN A 39 -14.44 6.36 -10.82
N ASP A 40 -15.33 5.43 -10.60
CA ASP A 40 -16.74 5.72 -10.36
C ASP A 40 -16.77 6.60 -9.10
N GLY A 41 -16.57 7.89 -9.23
CA GLY A 41 -16.71 9.02 -8.31
C GLY A 41 -16.74 8.81 -6.79
N ALA A 42 -16.76 7.58 -6.32
CA ALA A 42 -16.71 7.22 -4.93
C ALA A 42 -15.26 6.91 -4.52
N ALA A 43 -14.82 7.50 -3.44
CA ALA A 43 -13.53 7.25 -2.80
C ALA A 43 -13.50 5.84 -2.17
N VAL A 44 -13.58 4.80 -3.01
CA VAL A 44 -13.59 3.39 -2.60
C VAL A 44 -12.17 2.83 -2.70
N ILE A 45 -11.74 2.11 -1.68
CA ILE A 45 -10.48 1.37 -1.68
C ILE A 45 -10.77 -0.04 -2.19
N ASP A 46 -10.28 -0.33 -3.39
CA ASP A 46 -10.47 -1.64 -4.01
C ASP A 46 -9.84 -2.75 -3.18
N GLY A 47 -10.62 -3.79 -2.92
CA GLY A 47 -10.17 -4.97 -2.16
C GLY A 47 -10.62 -5.00 -0.71
N LEU A 48 -11.04 -3.87 -0.11
CA LEU A 48 -11.57 -3.89 1.26
C LEU A 48 -12.84 -4.74 1.36
N GLU A 49 -13.71 -4.69 0.34
CA GLU A 49 -14.89 -5.54 0.28
C GLU A 49 -14.55 -7.05 0.26
N VAL A 50 -13.42 -7.41 -0.32
CA VAL A 50 -12.93 -8.80 -0.34
C VAL A 50 -12.46 -9.21 1.05
N ILE A 51 -11.70 -8.36 1.70
CA ILE A 51 -11.20 -8.60 3.06
C ILE A 51 -12.39 -8.70 4.03
N GLN A 52 -13.39 -7.83 3.88
CA GLN A 52 -14.60 -7.84 4.70
C GLN A 52 -15.40 -9.14 4.50
N ALA A 53 -15.48 -9.65 3.26
CA ALA A 53 -16.30 -10.82 2.91
C ALA A 53 -15.61 -12.16 3.27
N ILE A 54 -14.30 -12.26 3.06
CA ILE A 54 -13.54 -13.52 3.20
C ILE A 54 -12.83 -13.58 4.57
N GLY A 55 -12.48 -12.44 5.12
CA GLY A 55 -11.67 -12.32 6.34
C GLY A 55 -10.16 -12.29 6.05
N ILE A 56 -9.45 -11.45 6.79
CA ILE A 56 -8.01 -11.26 6.62
C ILE A 56 -7.20 -12.51 6.95
N ASP A 57 -7.65 -13.30 7.91
CA ASP A 57 -6.98 -14.54 8.31
C ASP A 57 -7.08 -15.64 7.25
N THR A 58 -8.19 -15.70 6.53
CA THR A 58 -8.37 -16.62 5.40
C THR A 58 -7.49 -16.23 4.22
N LEU A 59 -7.39 -14.93 3.94
CA LEU A 59 -6.58 -14.41 2.83
C LEU A 59 -5.08 -14.54 3.09
N SER A 60 -4.65 -14.33 4.34
CA SER A 60 -3.24 -14.30 4.70
C SER A 60 -3.05 -14.72 6.16
N PRO A 61 -2.94 -16.03 6.45
CA PRO A 61 -2.77 -16.50 7.81
C PRO A 61 -1.49 -15.95 8.46
N GLY A 62 -1.65 -15.19 9.53
CA GLY A 62 -0.55 -14.69 10.36
C GLY A 62 0.33 -13.61 9.77
N THR A 63 0.05 -13.10 8.54
CA THR A 63 0.84 -12.05 7.91
C THR A 63 -0.01 -10.84 7.50
N ASP A 64 0.64 -9.68 7.29
CA ASP A 64 -0.04 -8.45 6.89
C ASP A 64 -0.58 -8.52 5.45
N VAL A 65 -1.69 -7.83 5.22
CA VAL A 65 -2.30 -7.67 3.88
C VAL A 65 -2.20 -6.22 3.46
N PHE A 66 -1.57 -5.98 2.31
CA PHE A 66 -1.37 -4.67 1.72
C PHE A 66 -2.46 -4.38 0.70
N VAL A 67 -3.17 -3.28 0.90
CA VAL A 67 -4.27 -2.84 0.03
C VAL A 67 -3.88 -1.54 -0.65
N PRO A 68 -3.84 -1.51 -1.99
CA PRO A 68 -3.55 -0.29 -2.74
C PRO A 68 -4.61 0.79 -2.51
N VAL A 69 -4.17 2.00 -2.19
CA VAL A 69 -5.02 3.17 -1.94
C VAL A 69 -4.67 4.26 -2.95
N SER A 70 -5.67 4.78 -3.65
CA SER A 70 -5.48 5.91 -4.55
C SER A 70 -5.40 7.25 -3.79
N ASN A 71 -4.90 8.29 -4.47
CA ASN A 71 -4.78 9.64 -3.90
C ASN A 71 -6.13 10.22 -3.45
N ILE A 72 -7.22 9.81 -4.06
CA ILE A 72 -8.58 10.25 -3.70
C ILE A 72 -9.09 9.40 -2.54
N ALA A 73 -8.92 8.09 -2.62
CA ALA A 73 -9.43 7.15 -1.63
C ALA A 73 -8.78 7.29 -0.24
N ILE A 74 -7.61 7.93 -0.14
CA ILE A 74 -6.96 8.21 1.15
C ILE A 74 -7.83 9.07 2.09
N PHE A 75 -8.71 9.91 1.53
CA PHE A 75 -9.62 10.79 2.29
C PHE A 75 -10.96 10.14 2.62
N SER A 76 -11.18 8.90 2.18
CA SER A 76 -12.42 8.19 2.50
C SER A 76 -12.44 7.71 3.95
N ASP A 77 -13.64 7.40 4.43
CA ASP A 77 -13.83 6.69 5.68
C ASP A 77 -13.55 5.19 5.45
N ILE A 78 -12.40 4.75 5.92
CA ILE A 78 -11.93 3.37 5.73
C ILE A 78 -12.72 2.40 6.60
N GLU A 79 -13.06 2.79 7.83
CA GLU A 79 -13.83 1.94 8.74
C GLU A 79 -15.22 1.62 8.22
N SER A 80 -15.86 2.56 7.55
CA SER A 80 -17.16 2.32 6.93
C SER A 80 -17.10 1.29 5.79
N GLN A 81 -15.94 1.17 5.14
CA GLN A 81 -15.72 0.23 4.03
C GLN A 81 -15.31 -1.16 4.49
N CYS A 82 -14.59 -1.27 5.61
CA CYS A 82 -14.09 -2.54 6.09
C CYS A 82 -13.84 -2.53 7.61
N ARG A 83 -14.56 -3.37 8.33
CA ARG A 83 -14.43 -3.51 9.79
C ARG A 83 -13.50 -4.65 10.16
N VAL A 84 -12.25 -4.60 9.70
CA VAL A 84 -11.23 -5.59 10.05
C VAL A 84 -10.21 -4.99 11.03
N PRO A 85 -9.51 -5.82 11.81
CA PRO A 85 -8.46 -5.34 12.71
C PRO A 85 -7.37 -4.57 11.92
N HIS A 86 -7.07 -3.35 12.35
CA HIS A 86 -6.10 -2.46 11.69
C HIS A 86 -4.67 -2.98 11.77
N GLU A 87 -4.37 -3.83 12.76
CA GLU A 87 -3.02 -4.32 13.04
C GLU A 87 -2.41 -5.12 11.90
N ARG A 88 -3.25 -5.68 11.03
CA ARG A 88 -2.81 -6.50 9.89
C ARG A 88 -3.14 -5.90 8.54
N LEU A 89 -3.88 -4.80 8.52
CA LEU A 89 -4.21 -4.07 7.30
C LEU A 89 -3.17 -2.99 7.04
N VAL A 90 -2.51 -3.05 5.89
CA VAL A 90 -1.51 -2.06 5.47
C VAL A 90 -2.05 -1.29 4.27
N LEU A 91 -2.17 0.01 4.42
CA LEU A 91 -2.57 0.91 3.34
C LEU A 91 -1.35 1.20 2.45
N LEU A 92 -1.39 0.77 1.20
CA LEU A 92 -0.29 0.86 0.25
C LEU A 92 -0.50 2.01 -0.73
N PHE A 93 0.36 3.01 -0.66
CA PHE A 93 0.33 4.21 -1.50
C PHE A 93 1.38 4.17 -2.61
N ASP A 94 1.05 4.75 -3.75
CA ASP A 94 2.03 5.04 -4.80
C ASP A 94 2.75 6.36 -4.50
N ASN A 95 3.92 6.58 -5.11
CA ASN A 95 4.72 7.80 -4.97
C ASN A 95 4.02 9.09 -5.45
N MET A 96 2.84 8.98 -6.04
CA MET A 96 2.00 10.11 -6.44
C MET A 96 1.34 10.83 -5.26
N ILE A 97 1.48 10.32 -4.04
CA ILE A 97 1.16 11.09 -2.84
C ILE A 97 2.25 12.15 -2.72
N LEU A 98 1.83 13.37 -3.04
CA LEU A 98 2.71 14.53 -3.06
C LEU A 98 3.12 14.91 -1.62
N ASN A 99 4.30 15.53 -1.49
CA ASN A 99 4.76 16.14 -0.23
C ASN A 99 3.93 17.40 0.12
N GLU A 100 2.62 17.34 -0.13
CA GLU A 100 1.70 18.40 0.22
C GLU A 100 1.16 18.17 1.63
N LYS A 101 1.03 19.24 2.36
CA LYS A 101 0.61 19.22 3.76
C LYS A 101 -0.69 18.43 3.99
N VAL A 102 -1.66 18.57 3.10
CA VAL A 102 -2.96 17.88 3.21
C VAL A 102 -2.81 16.35 3.24
N TYR A 103 -1.86 15.80 2.45
CA TYR A 103 -1.58 14.35 2.46
C TYR A 103 -0.81 13.94 3.71
N ILE A 104 0.17 14.74 4.14
CA ILE A 104 0.97 14.48 5.35
C ILE A 104 0.05 14.47 6.57
N ASP A 105 -0.84 15.44 6.68
CA ASP A 105 -1.81 15.55 7.77
C ASP A 105 -2.75 14.32 7.78
N ARG A 106 -3.26 13.90 6.62
CA ARG A 106 -4.13 12.72 6.52
C ARG A 106 -3.39 11.41 6.83
N LEU A 107 -2.16 11.23 6.33
CA LEU A 107 -1.31 10.08 6.65
C LEU A 107 -1.01 10.00 8.16
N SER A 108 -0.75 11.14 8.77
CA SER A 108 -0.52 11.25 10.22
C SER A 108 -1.76 10.83 11.00
N GLN A 109 -2.94 11.28 10.57
CA GLN A 109 -4.22 10.89 11.14
C GLN A 109 -4.45 9.38 11.04
N LEU A 110 -4.28 8.79 9.85
CA LEU A 110 -4.43 7.34 9.66
C LEU A 110 -3.48 6.54 10.55
N LYS A 111 -2.27 7.03 10.75
CA LYS A 111 -1.31 6.41 11.66
C LYS A 111 -1.76 6.47 13.12
N LEU A 112 -2.36 7.58 13.55
CA LEU A 112 -2.95 7.73 14.88
C LEU A 112 -4.18 6.83 15.07
N GLU A 113 -4.95 6.61 14.02
CA GLU A 113 -6.07 5.66 13.97
C GLU A 113 -5.62 4.19 14.03
N GLY A 114 -4.31 3.92 13.98
CA GLY A 114 -3.72 2.59 14.11
C GLY A 114 -3.42 1.87 12.81
N TYR A 115 -3.64 2.49 11.66
CA TYR A 115 -3.30 1.88 10.37
C TYR A 115 -1.80 1.79 10.15
N LYS A 116 -1.35 0.69 9.55
CA LYS A 116 0.00 0.58 8.99
C LYS A 116 0.02 1.20 7.60
N LEU A 117 1.09 1.95 7.31
CA LEU A 117 1.26 2.67 6.06
C LEU A 117 2.45 2.12 5.28
N ALA A 118 2.31 1.99 3.98
CA ALA A 118 3.35 1.54 3.06
C ALA A 118 3.41 2.42 1.82
N ILE A 119 4.61 2.64 1.30
CA ILE A 119 4.81 3.34 0.03
C ILE A 119 5.55 2.46 -0.96
N ARG A 120 5.18 2.57 -2.25
CA ARG A 120 5.86 1.90 -3.37
C ARG A 120 6.16 2.88 -4.50
N LYS A 121 7.02 2.45 -5.43
CA LYS A 121 7.42 3.24 -6.62
C LYS A 121 8.06 4.59 -6.30
N LEU A 122 8.60 4.77 -5.09
CA LEU A 122 9.31 5.99 -4.75
C LEU A 122 10.68 6.00 -5.44
N PRO A 123 10.98 7.00 -6.30
CA PRO A 123 12.28 7.10 -6.93
C PRO A 123 13.38 7.37 -5.89
N VAL A 124 14.56 6.81 -6.09
CA VAL A 124 15.72 7.04 -5.20
C VAL A 124 16.04 8.55 -5.09
N SER A 125 15.89 9.30 -6.18
CA SER A 125 16.10 10.75 -6.22
C SER A 125 15.14 11.53 -5.31
N SER A 126 14.01 10.94 -4.92
CA SER A 126 13.00 11.59 -4.07
C SER A 126 13.15 11.27 -2.58
N TYR A 127 14.09 10.40 -2.19
CA TYR A 127 14.22 9.99 -0.78
C TYR A 127 14.52 11.18 0.14
N GLU A 128 15.38 12.09 -0.29
CA GLU A 128 15.75 13.28 0.49
C GLU A 128 14.58 14.25 0.67
N THR A 129 13.79 14.44 -0.38
CA THR A 129 12.64 15.38 -0.37
C THR A 129 11.39 14.79 0.28
N SER A 130 11.33 13.47 0.46
CA SER A 130 10.16 12.76 1.00
C SER A 130 10.33 12.33 2.47
N LYS A 131 11.23 12.96 3.22
CA LYS A 131 11.55 12.58 4.61
C LYS A 131 10.34 12.55 5.53
N GLU A 132 9.45 13.54 5.43
CA GLU A 132 8.25 13.62 6.26
C GLU A 132 7.33 12.44 6.02
N ILE A 133 7.07 12.11 4.75
CA ILE A 133 6.26 10.94 4.38
C ILE A 133 6.95 9.65 4.82
N LEU A 134 8.26 9.51 4.58
CA LEU A 134 9.01 8.32 4.95
C LEU A 134 8.97 8.05 6.46
N ASN A 135 9.00 9.09 7.28
CA ASN A 135 8.87 8.95 8.75
C ASN A 135 7.49 8.42 9.21
N LEU A 136 6.47 8.56 8.38
CA LEU A 136 5.14 8.03 8.65
C LEU A 136 5.00 6.57 8.23
N MET A 137 5.86 6.06 7.34
CA MET A 137 5.74 4.72 6.78
C MET A 137 6.17 3.63 7.76
N ASN A 138 5.48 2.49 7.70
CA ASN A 138 5.89 1.24 8.34
C ASN A 138 6.66 0.35 7.37
N TYR A 139 6.38 0.48 6.06
CA TYR A 139 6.96 -0.34 5.00
C TYR A 139 7.32 0.48 3.77
N ILE A 140 8.39 0.08 3.10
CA ILE A 140 8.75 0.56 1.76
C ILE A 140 8.84 -0.63 0.83
N ILE A 141 8.06 -0.59 -0.26
CA ILE A 141 8.10 -1.63 -1.29
C ILE A 141 9.05 -1.22 -2.40
N ILE A 142 10.10 -1.99 -2.58
CA ILE A 142 11.17 -1.76 -3.55
C ILE A 142 11.00 -2.71 -4.73
N ASP A 143 11.01 -2.16 -5.94
CA ASP A 143 11.10 -2.94 -7.17
C ASP A 143 12.57 -3.33 -7.42
N SER A 144 12.90 -4.60 -7.20
CA SER A 144 14.27 -5.14 -7.35
C SER A 144 14.82 -5.05 -8.78
N LYS A 145 13.96 -4.84 -9.78
CA LYS A 145 14.39 -4.62 -11.17
C LYS A 145 14.85 -3.19 -11.43
N LYS A 146 14.44 -2.24 -10.58
CA LYS A 146 14.71 -0.80 -10.76
C LYS A 146 15.68 -0.22 -9.75
N VAL A 147 15.83 -0.87 -8.61
CA VAL A 147 16.62 -0.37 -7.48
C VAL A 147 17.58 -1.45 -7.00
N ASP A 148 18.83 -1.06 -6.74
CA ASP A 148 19.80 -1.93 -6.08
C ASP A 148 19.36 -2.20 -4.63
N VAL A 149 18.88 -3.42 -4.40
CA VAL A 149 18.32 -3.84 -3.12
C VAL A 149 19.37 -3.74 -1.98
N LYS A 150 20.66 -4.00 -2.27
CA LYS A 150 21.72 -3.91 -1.26
C LYS A 150 21.94 -2.46 -0.80
N LYS A 151 22.00 -1.53 -1.76
CA LYS A 151 22.12 -0.09 -1.45
C LYS A 151 20.89 0.43 -0.71
N ALA A 152 19.69 0.05 -1.16
CA ALA A 152 18.46 0.41 -0.49
C ALA A 152 18.42 -0.09 0.96
N LYS A 153 18.79 -1.35 1.19
CA LYS A 153 18.87 -1.95 2.54
C LYS A 153 19.81 -1.15 3.47
N ILE A 154 20.98 -0.73 2.97
CA ILE A 154 21.92 0.08 3.74
C ILE A 154 21.33 1.44 4.05
N TYR A 155 20.79 2.12 3.03
CA TYR A 155 20.20 3.46 3.18
C TYR A 155 19.06 3.48 4.19
N PHE A 156 18.05 2.64 3.99
CA PHE A 156 16.89 2.59 4.88
C PHE A 156 17.23 2.04 6.27
N GLY A 157 18.16 1.09 6.37
CA GLY A 157 18.60 0.56 7.65
C GLY A 157 19.33 1.61 8.52
N ALA A 158 20.05 2.53 7.88
CA ALA A 158 20.76 3.60 8.59
C ALA A 158 19.85 4.77 8.99
N LEU A 159 18.99 5.23 8.08
CA LEU A 159 18.20 6.44 8.28
C LEU A 159 16.79 6.17 8.83
N TYR A 160 16.22 5.01 8.54
CA TYR A 160 14.83 4.65 8.88
C TYR A 160 14.76 3.23 9.48
N PRO A 161 15.39 2.98 10.65
CA PRO A 161 15.51 1.62 11.21
C PRO A 161 14.18 0.97 11.57
N LYS A 162 13.12 1.76 11.74
CA LYS A 162 11.76 1.28 12.04
C LYS A 162 10.99 0.83 10.79
N ILE A 163 11.45 1.18 9.59
CA ILE A 163 10.81 0.79 8.33
C ILE A 163 11.25 -0.63 7.96
N LYS A 164 10.27 -1.43 7.54
CA LYS A 164 10.46 -2.79 7.05
C LYS A 164 10.41 -2.84 5.53
#